data_bfd930f951c53754bb7f65cf62fea23e
#
_entry.id   bfd930f951c53754bb7f65cf62fea23e
#
_cell.length_a   1.000
_cell.length_b   1.000
_cell.length_c   1.000
_cell.angle_alpha   90.00
_cell.angle_beta   90.00
_cell.angle_gamma   90.00
#
_symmetry.space_group_name_H-M   'P 1'
#
loop_
_entity.id
_entity.type
_entity.pdbx_description
1 polymer ?
#
loop_
_entity_poly.entity_id
_entity_poly.type
_entity_poly.pdbx_seq_one_letter_code
_entity_poly.pdbx_strand_id
1 'polypeptide(L)'
;MSYKDEYAESIERQFYDLENLIIADIIRRIRFTGKITSTADWQINKLMQLGYSSDDIESMIKTATKRTWPEMFELYDKVIDWEYVRNKKIYEQINGAFIPYEENTYLQQLIGAAKAQTKNTLQNLTQSMGIVQQIGGQYTFFPLTDFWQKTLDGAVMDITTGAFDYNSVLKKTVATLARSGIRTIDYASGYTSRLPVAARRAVMTGVSQMTGKIADYNAEQLGTEYFEVAWHANARPSHREWQGKVWSKDELVSVCGLGTVTGLLGANCYHTYYPFIPGVSERNWTDDELAELNAKEDVKQSFAGKEYNAYEATQRQRQLETAMRAQRTKVKGLEAGGADQNDIIIAKARYQGQLAEYKKFSDAMGLKPHMERVYIDGLGRIAMSDKAFKTFKENDIIKRELRQVMKQGKLNVPARLMPYKNLSFDDAHINGERGHNVTKQEALDWIRNASFSMTVWHGHYERYYSHEGAVYVDMWEKKIRTAYRKDEFKDNVKQSMEVMKKHDR
;
A
#
# COMPACT_ATOMS: atom_id res chain seq x y z
N MET A 1 13.54 16.09 8.68
CA MET A 1 12.06 16.02 8.64
C MET A 1 11.58 17.15 9.50
N SER A 2 10.62 17.94 9.05
CA SER A 2 10.09 19.01 9.89
C SER A 2 9.22 18.39 10.99
N TYR A 3 9.11 19.06 12.11
CA TYR A 3 8.24 18.64 13.21
C TYR A 3 6.76 18.48 12.75
N LYS A 4 6.31 19.33 11.82
CA LYS A 4 5.00 19.22 11.18
C LYS A 4 4.82 17.87 10.46
N ASP A 5 5.87 17.39 9.80
CA ASP A 5 5.86 16.08 9.12
C ASP A 5 5.77 14.92 10.10
N GLU A 6 6.46 14.97 11.23
CA GLU A 6 6.47 13.90 12.23
C GLU A 6 5.06 13.65 12.81
N TYR A 7 4.35 14.73 13.16
CA TYR A 7 2.96 14.62 13.63
C TYR A 7 2.00 14.14 12.55
N ALA A 8 2.15 14.65 11.32
CA ALA A 8 1.33 14.21 10.22
C ALA A 8 1.54 12.73 9.90
N GLU A 9 2.77 12.22 10.05
CA GLU A 9 3.08 10.79 9.92
C GLU A 9 2.47 9.94 11.05
N SER A 10 2.42 10.46 12.29
CA SER A 10 1.75 9.77 13.39
C SER A 10 0.27 9.58 13.10
N ILE A 11 -0.41 10.62 12.61
CA ILE A 11 -1.82 10.54 12.23
C ILE A 11 -2.01 9.60 11.03
N GLU A 12 -1.18 9.71 10.01
CA GLU A 12 -1.19 8.79 8.85
C GLU A 12 -1.07 7.33 9.31
N ARG A 13 -0.19 7.04 10.26
CA ARG A 13 0.00 5.70 10.84
C ARG A 13 -1.26 5.16 11.49
N GLN A 14 -1.99 5.97 12.27
CA GLN A 14 -3.23 5.56 12.90
C GLN A 14 -4.29 5.14 11.87
N PHE A 15 -4.35 5.83 10.73
CA PHE A 15 -5.25 5.45 9.65
C PHE A 15 -4.76 4.24 8.85
N TYR A 16 -3.44 3.95 8.81
CA TYR A 16 -2.94 2.66 8.33
C TYR A 16 -3.32 1.52 9.29
N ASP A 17 -3.29 1.74 10.58
CA ASP A 17 -3.75 0.75 11.57
C ASP A 17 -5.23 0.43 11.36
N LEU A 18 -6.07 1.44 11.14
CA LEU A 18 -7.49 1.25 10.79
C LEU A 18 -7.65 0.47 9.48
N GLU A 19 -6.94 0.85 8.42
CA GLU A 19 -6.93 0.12 7.14
C GLU A 19 -6.56 -1.35 7.33
N ASN A 20 -5.51 -1.63 8.09
CA ASN A 20 -5.03 -2.98 8.37
C ASN A 20 -6.06 -3.81 9.17
N LEU A 21 -6.72 -3.20 10.16
CA LEU A 21 -7.78 -3.86 10.93
C LEU A 21 -8.95 -4.27 10.05
N ILE A 22 -9.42 -3.38 9.17
CA ILE A 22 -10.52 -3.66 8.24
C ILE A 22 -10.13 -4.77 7.25
N ILE A 23 -8.94 -4.66 6.65
CA ILE A 23 -8.43 -5.68 5.71
C ILE A 23 -8.29 -7.04 6.39
N ALA A 24 -7.72 -7.07 7.61
CA ALA A 24 -7.53 -8.30 8.37
C ALA A 24 -8.86 -8.96 8.72
N ASP A 25 -9.89 -8.18 9.05
CA ASP A 25 -11.21 -8.71 9.36
C ASP A 25 -11.88 -9.32 8.12
N ILE A 26 -11.81 -8.68 6.95
CA ILE A 26 -12.30 -9.25 5.69
C ILE A 26 -11.62 -10.59 5.40
N ILE A 27 -10.30 -10.67 5.53
CA ILE A 27 -9.51 -11.89 5.27
C ILE A 27 -9.87 -12.98 6.28
N ARG A 28 -10.04 -12.64 7.55
CA ARG A 28 -10.44 -13.56 8.60
C ARG A 28 -11.80 -14.22 8.27
N ARG A 29 -12.78 -13.45 7.81
CA ARG A 29 -14.10 -13.95 7.42
C ARG A 29 -14.04 -14.86 6.20
N ILE A 30 -13.24 -14.53 5.19
CA ILE A 30 -12.99 -15.42 4.04
C ILE A 30 -12.35 -16.74 4.50
N ARG A 31 -11.42 -16.70 5.46
CA ARG A 31 -10.80 -17.90 6.02
C ARG A 31 -11.81 -18.79 6.73
N PHE A 32 -12.82 -18.24 7.43
CA PHE A 32 -13.92 -19.00 8.00
C PHE A 32 -14.76 -19.67 6.91
N THR A 33 -15.05 -18.97 5.82
CA THR A 33 -15.81 -19.52 4.69
C THR A 33 -15.15 -20.77 4.11
N GLY A 34 -13.82 -20.80 4.00
CA GLY A 34 -13.08 -21.99 3.54
C GLY A 34 -13.16 -23.20 4.44
N LYS A 35 -13.76 -23.10 5.64
CA LYS A 35 -13.98 -24.20 6.58
C LYS A 35 -15.42 -24.72 6.61
N ILE A 36 -16.32 -24.12 5.83
CA ILE A 36 -17.73 -24.49 5.80
C ILE A 36 -17.89 -25.83 5.07
N THR A 37 -18.43 -26.83 5.76
CA THR A 37 -18.55 -28.18 5.26
C THR A 37 -20.00 -28.61 4.98
N SER A 38 -21.00 -27.82 5.39
CA SER A 38 -22.43 -28.13 5.20
C SER A 38 -23.28 -26.89 4.88
N THR A 39 -24.43 -27.10 4.25
CA THR A 39 -25.41 -26.06 3.92
C THR A 39 -26.00 -25.37 5.17
N ALA A 40 -26.15 -26.09 6.27
CA ALA A 40 -26.64 -25.53 7.53
C ALA A 40 -25.60 -24.62 8.18
N ASP A 41 -24.32 -25.03 8.22
CA ASP A 41 -23.22 -24.20 8.69
C ASP A 41 -23.07 -22.94 7.84
N TRP A 42 -23.34 -23.05 6.53
CA TRP A 42 -23.34 -21.91 5.61
C TRP A 42 -24.39 -20.87 5.99
N GLN A 43 -25.65 -21.27 6.25
CA GLN A 43 -26.71 -20.34 6.60
C GLN A 43 -26.47 -19.64 7.94
N ILE A 44 -25.99 -20.38 8.95
CA ILE A 44 -25.66 -19.85 10.27
C ILE A 44 -24.49 -18.86 10.17
N ASN A 45 -23.44 -19.22 9.45
CA ASN A 45 -22.28 -18.34 9.23
C ASN A 45 -22.64 -17.09 8.43
N LYS A 46 -23.51 -17.20 7.41
CA LYS A 46 -23.99 -16.07 6.64
C LYS A 46 -24.76 -15.08 7.51
N LEU A 47 -25.64 -15.55 8.38
CA LEU A 47 -26.39 -14.71 9.32
C LEU A 47 -25.46 -14.03 10.34
N MET A 48 -24.47 -14.75 10.87
CA MET A 48 -23.46 -14.18 11.77
C MET A 48 -22.56 -13.13 11.08
N GLN A 49 -22.18 -13.36 9.82
CA GLN A 49 -21.35 -12.44 9.07
C GLN A 49 -22.07 -11.14 8.70
N LEU A 50 -23.36 -11.21 8.39
CA LEU A 50 -24.17 -10.06 8.01
C LEU A 50 -24.54 -9.17 9.22
N GLY A 51 -24.74 -9.75 10.42
CA GLY A 51 -25.16 -9.04 11.61
C GLY A 51 -24.06 -8.22 12.30
N TYR A 52 -22.80 -8.67 12.23
CA TYR A 52 -21.68 -8.06 12.96
C TYR A 52 -20.85 -7.08 12.14
N SER A 53 -20.97 -7.03 10.82
CA SER A 53 -20.04 -6.29 9.96
C SER A 53 -20.09 -4.77 10.08
N SER A 54 -21.28 -4.22 10.26
CA SER A 54 -21.47 -2.75 10.36
C SER A 54 -20.97 -2.22 11.71
N ASP A 55 -21.34 -2.88 12.80
CA ASP A 55 -21.02 -2.46 14.17
C ASP A 55 -19.52 -2.60 14.47
N ASP A 56 -18.87 -3.66 13.92
CA ASP A 56 -17.44 -3.87 14.08
C ASP A 56 -16.63 -2.77 13.38
N ILE A 57 -17.01 -2.38 12.16
CA ILE A 57 -16.37 -1.28 11.43
C ILE A 57 -16.55 0.04 12.18
N GLU A 58 -17.77 0.30 12.64
CA GLU A 58 -18.06 1.53 13.40
C GLU A 58 -17.23 1.61 14.68
N SER A 59 -17.06 0.49 15.37
CA SER A 59 -16.21 0.39 16.57
C SER A 59 -14.74 0.62 16.25
N MET A 60 -14.22 0.07 15.14
CA MET A 60 -12.85 0.30 14.68
C MET A 60 -12.62 1.77 14.33
N ILE A 61 -13.55 2.41 13.64
CA ILE A 61 -13.51 3.84 13.30
C ILE A 61 -13.50 4.69 14.57
N LYS A 62 -14.41 4.43 15.51
CA LYS A 62 -14.48 5.15 16.80
C LYS A 62 -13.18 5.04 17.58
N THR A 63 -12.55 3.87 17.58
CA THR A 63 -11.27 3.64 18.28
C THR A 63 -10.13 4.41 17.61
N ALA A 64 -10.03 4.38 16.29
CA ALA A 64 -9.01 5.12 15.55
C ALA A 64 -9.17 6.63 15.73
N THR A 65 -10.38 7.18 15.57
CA THR A 65 -10.62 8.61 15.67
C THR A 65 -10.42 9.17 17.08
N LYS A 66 -10.74 8.40 18.14
CA LYS A 66 -10.46 8.80 19.52
C LYS A 66 -8.98 9.02 19.81
N ARG A 67 -8.08 8.29 19.15
CA ARG A 67 -6.63 8.46 19.29
C ARG A 67 -6.11 9.65 18.48
N THR A 68 -6.74 9.94 17.35
CA THR A 68 -6.29 10.98 16.42
C THR A 68 -6.49 12.40 16.96
N TRP A 69 -7.59 12.66 17.70
CA TRP A 69 -7.92 14.02 18.14
C TRP A 69 -6.87 14.66 19.05
N PRO A 70 -6.38 13.99 20.12
CA PRO A 70 -5.38 14.58 20.99
C PRO A 70 -4.08 14.95 20.25
N GLU A 71 -3.56 14.07 19.43
CA GLU A 71 -2.34 14.32 18.66
C GLU A 71 -2.50 15.46 17.65
N MET A 72 -3.66 15.52 16.99
CA MET A 72 -3.97 16.63 16.09
C MET A 72 -4.01 17.96 16.84
N PHE A 73 -4.64 18.02 18.01
CA PHE A 73 -4.73 19.25 18.80
C PHE A 73 -3.35 19.68 19.31
N GLU A 74 -2.51 18.75 19.75
CA GLU A 74 -1.13 19.04 20.14
C GLU A 74 -0.30 19.62 18.98
N LEU A 75 -0.47 19.09 17.77
CA LEU A 75 0.18 19.66 16.57
C LEU A 75 -0.23 21.12 16.36
N TYR A 76 -1.53 21.42 16.46
CA TYR A 76 -2.03 22.78 16.26
C TYR A 76 -1.51 23.74 17.34
N ASP A 77 -1.43 23.30 18.59
CA ASP A 77 -0.89 24.12 19.67
C ASP A 77 0.60 24.45 19.44
N LYS A 78 1.38 23.48 18.99
CA LYS A 78 2.79 23.70 18.63
C LYS A 78 3.01 24.59 17.40
N VAL A 79 2.09 24.55 16.43
CA VAL A 79 2.14 25.51 15.31
C VAL A 79 1.99 26.95 15.77
N ILE A 80 1.18 27.20 16.81
CA ILE A 80 1.07 28.54 17.42
C ILE A 80 2.42 29.00 17.95
N ASP A 81 3.10 28.14 18.71
CA ASP A 81 4.41 28.47 19.27
C ASP A 81 5.43 28.82 18.17
N TRP A 82 5.41 28.09 17.07
CA TRP A 82 6.37 28.31 15.98
C TRP A 82 6.04 29.48 15.08
N GLU A 83 4.78 29.64 14.71
CA GLU A 83 4.42 30.63 13.70
C GLU A 83 4.02 31.96 14.32
N TYR A 84 3.49 31.97 15.54
CA TYR A 84 3.10 33.21 16.22
C TYR A 84 4.20 33.73 17.13
N VAL A 85 4.70 32.92 18.07
CA VAL A 85 5.71 33.34 19.04
C VAL A 85 7.03 33.73 18.37
N ARG A 86 7.39 33.03 17.26
CA ARG A 86 8.59 33.37 16.48
C ARG A 86 8.58 34.80 15.98
N ASN A 87 7.44 35.35 15.63
CA ASN A 87 7.32 36.71 15.13
C ASN A 87 7.47 37.79 16.21
N LYS A 88 7.51 37.42 17.50
CA LYS A 88 7.69 38.34 18.61
C LYS A 88 8.88 39.30 18.41
N LYS A 89 10.01 38.81 17.90
CA LYS A 89 11.19 39.63 17.64
C LYS A 89 10.96 40.72 16.58
N ILE A 90 10.10 40.46 15.60
CA ILE A 90 9.73 41.43 14.57
C ILE A 90 8.89 42.54 15.20
N TYR A 91 7.94 42.21 16.08
CA TYR A 91 7.17 43.19 16.84
C TYR A 91 8.08 44.10 17.69
N GLU A 92 9.08 43.49 18.36
CA GLU A 92 10.07 44.25 19.16
C GLU A 92 10.91 45.22 18.32
N GLN A 93 11.30 44.83 17.09
CA GLN A 93 12.09 45.67 16.17
C GLN A 93 11.35 46.92 15.69
N ILE A 94 10.03 46.86 15.57
CA ILE A 94 9.20 47.98 15.10
C ILE A 94 8.47 48.70 16.24
N ASN A 95 8.79 48.41 17.51
CA ASN A 95 8.09 48.87 18.70
C ASN A 95 6.59 48.55 18.69
N GLY A 96 6.21 47.44 18.06
CA GLY A 96 4.83 46.95 18.02
C GLY A 96 4.44 46.22 19.30
N ALA A 97 3.15 46.27 19.68
CA ALA A 97 2.63 45.50 20.82
C ALA A 97 2.39 44.05 20.44
N PHE A 98 3.21 43.12 20.95
CA PHE A 98 2.96 41.70 20.87
C PHE A 98 2.00 41.26 21.96
N ILE A 99 0.82 40.70 21.60
CA ILE A 99 -0.17 40.16 22.53
C ILE A 99 0.12 38.67 22.71
N PRO A 100 0.41 38.15 23.93
CA PRO A 100 0.56 36.71 24.14
C PRO A 100 -0.67 35.94 23.66
N TYR A 101 -0.44 34.67 23.17
CA TYR A 101 -1.54 33.87 22.62
C TYR A 101 -2.68 33.67 23.63
N GLU A 102 -2.34 33.49 24.90
CA GLU A 102 -3.29 33.29 26.00
C GLU A 102 -4.21 34.48 26.22
N GLU A 103 -3.79 35.69 25.82
CA GLU A 103 -4.55 36.93 25.92
C GLU A 103 -5.20 37.32 24.57
N ASN A 104 -4.84 36.62 23.46
CA ASN A 104 -5.31 36.94 22.14
C ASN A 104 -6.58 36.17 21.78
N THR A 105 -7.74 36.64 22.21
CA THR A 105 -9.04 35.98 21.99
C THR A 105 -9.39 35.80 20.51
N TYR A 106 -9.01 36.76 19.66
CA TYR A 106 -9.24 36.67 18.21
C TYR A 106 -8.45 35.52 17.58
N LEU A 107 -7.16 35.42 17.89
CA LEU A 107 -6.31 34.34 17.39
C LEU A 107 -6.77 32.96 17.93
N GLN A 108 -7.19 32.89 19.19
CA GLN A 108 -7.76 31.66 19.78
C GLN A 108 -9.02 31.21 19.05
N GLN A 109 -9.91 32.14 18.65
CA GLN A 109 -11.10 31.81 17.86
C GLN A 109 -10.76 31.31 16.47
N LEU A 110 -9.82 31.92 15.77
CA LEU A 110 -9.34 31.47 14.45
C LEU A 110 -8.79 30.04 14.50
N ILE A 111 -7.97 29.74 15.49
CA ILE A 111 -7.37 28.43 15.67
C ILE A 111 -8.40 27.39 16.08
N GLY A 112 -9.34 27.76 16.96
CA GLY A 112 -10.48 26.93 17.33
C GLY A 112 -11.32 26.53 16.11
N ALA A 113 -11.60 27.46 15.21
CA ALA A 113 -12.30 27.20 13.95
C ALA A 113 -11.52 26.25 13.02
N ALA A 114 -10.20 26.45 12.89
CA ALA A 114 -9.35 25.58 12.09
C ALA A 114 -9.28 24.14 12.64
N LYS A 115 -9.18 23.98 13.96
CA LYS A 115 -9.26 22.69 14.66
C LYS A 115 -10.60 21.98 14.38
N ALA A 116 -11.72 22.70 14.52
CA ALA A 116 -13.06 22.17 14.28
C ALA A 116 -13.24 21.75 12.80
N GLN A 117 -12.80 22.56 11.86
CA GLN A 117 -12.87 22.25 10.42
C GLN A 117 -12.08 20.98 10.08
N THR A 118 -10.85 20.83 10.57
CA THR A 118 -10.04 19.63 10.32
C THR A 118 -10.68 18.39 10.95
N LYS A 119 -11.20 18.50 12.16
CA LYS A 119 -11.96 17.41 12.82
C LYS A 119 -13.14 16.95 11.95
N ASN A 120 -13.96 17.89 11.48
CA ASN A 120 -15.10 17.58 10.61
C ASN A 120 -14.65 16.90 9.30
N THR A 121 -13.57 17.39 8.69
CA THR A 121 -13.00 16.76 7.48
C THR A 121 -12.61 15.31 7.74
N LEU A 122 -11.90 15.03 8.84
CA LEU A 122 -11.50 13.66 9.19
C LEU A 122 -12.72 12.75 9.48
N GLN A 123 -13.78 13.28 10.11
CA GLN A 123 -15.03 12.55 10.31
C GLN A 123 -15.68 12.19 8.96
N ASN A 124 -15.76 13.13 8.02
CA ASN A 124 -16.31 12.90 6.69
C ASN A 124 -15.51 11.84 5.91
N LEU A 125 -14.16 11.83 6.04
CA LEU A 125 -13.33 10.80 5.43
C LEU A 125 -13.70 9.39 5.89
N THR A 126 -13.97 9.21 7.18
CA THR A 126 -14.37 7.91 7.73
C THR A 126 -15.78 7.49 7.34
N GLN A 127 -16.66 8.41 7.03
CA GLN A 127 -18.02 8.13 6.55
C GLN A 127 -18.08 7.80 5.04
N SER A 128 -17.07 8.17 4.28
CA SER A 128 -17.00 7.96 2.82
C SER A 128 -15.99 6.88 2.40
N MET A 129 -15.76 5.90 3.28
CA MET A 129 -14.81 4.81 3.01
C MET A 129 -15.33 3.79 2.01
N GLY A 130 -14.42 3.24 1.22
CA GLY A 130 -14.71 2.20 0.24
C GLY A 130 -13.49 1.59 -0.41
N ILE A 131 -13.74 0.81 -1.45
CA ILE A 131 -12.72 0.13 -2.25
C ILE A 131 -12.91 0.51 -3.72
N VAL A 132 -11.81 0.71 -4.43
CA VAL A 132 -11.82 0.92 -5.89
C VAL A 132 -11.43 -0.37 -6.59
N GLN A 133 -12.25 -0.80 -7.53
CA GLN A 133 -11.97 -1.94 -8.41
C GLN A 133 -11.93 -1.48 -9.87
N GLN A 134 -11.12 -2.16 -10.67
CA GLN A 134 -11.11 -1.98 -12.12
C GLN A 134 -12.06 -3.00 -12.76
N ILE A 135 -13.14 -2.49 -13.36
CA ILE A 135 -14.16 -3.29 -14.05
C ILE A 135 -14.27 -2.78 -15.48
N GLY A 136 -14.09 -3.66 -16.46
CA GLY A 136 -14.16 -3.26 -17.87
C GLY A 136 -13.15 -2.17 -18.27
N GLY A 137 -12.01 -2.08 -17.58
CA GLY A 137 -11.02 -1.03 -17.83
C GLY A 137 -11.24 0.27 -17.04
N GLN A 138 -12.40 0.46 -16.42
CA GLN A 138 -12.73 1.64 -15.62
C GLN A 138 -12.57 1.39 -14.13
N TYR A 139 -12.16 2.44 -13.39
CA TYR A 139 -12.07 2.40 -11.93
C TYR A 139 -13.41 2.77 -11.31
N THR A 140 -14.02 1.83 -10.59
CA THR A 140 -15.31 1.99 -9.92
C THR A 140 -15.12 1.97 -8.42
N PHE A 141 -15.68 2.95 -7.72
CA PHE A 141 -15.72 3.00 -6.27
C PHE A 141 -16.92 2.22 -5.74
N PHE A 142 -16.69 1.41 -4.72
CA PHE A 142 -17.72 0.69 -3.98
C PHE A 142 -17.66 1.12 -2.52
N PRO A 143 -18.77 1.57 -1.91
CA PRO A 143 -18.84 1.79 -0.47
C PRO A 143 -18.35 0.56 0.31
N LEU A 144 -17.71 0.78 1.44
CA LEU A 144 -17.04 -0.30 2.17
C LEU A 144 -18.00 -1.43 2.56
N THR A 145 -19.20 -1.09 3.01
CA THR A 145 -20.26 -2.04 3.36
C THR A 145 -20.69 -2.90 2.17
N ASP A 146 -20.93 -2.28 1.01
CA ASP A 146 -21.33 -2.97 -0.21
C ASP A 146 -20.23 -3.88 -0.73
N PHE A 147 -18.98 -3.39 -0.73
CA PHE A 147 -17.83 -4.19 -1.12
C PHE A 147 -17.66 -5.40 -0.21
N TRP A 148 -17.79 -5.19 1.09
CA TRP A 148 -17.68 -6.24 2.09
C TRP A 148 -18.72 -7.35 1.85
N GLN A 149 -19.98 -6.97 1.76
CA GLN A 149 -21.09 -7.90 1.54
C GLN A 149 -20.90 -8.69 0.24
N LYS A 150 -20.69 -8.00 -0.89
CA LYS A 150 -20.47 -8.64 -2.20
C LYS A 150 -19.24 -9.54 -2.22
N THR A 151 -18.16 -9.15 -1.55
CA THR A 151 -16.92 -9.95 -1.51
C THR A 151 -17.10 -11.22 -0.69
N LEU A 152 -17.78 -11.14 0.45
CA LEU A 152 -18.06 -12.32 1.27
C LEU A 152 -19.07 -13.25 0.61
N ASP A 153 -20.17 -12.72 0.07
CA ASP A 153 -21.17 -13.51 -0.65
C ASP A 153 -20.56 -14.21 -1.87
N GLY A 154 -19.76 -13.49 -2.67
CA GLY A 154 -19.06 -14.05 -3.80
C GLY A 154 -18.04 -15.12 -3.40
N ALA A 155 -17.25 -14.88 -2.34
CA ALA A 155 -16.30 -15.86 -1.83
C ALA A 155 -16.99 -17.14 -1.32
N VAL A 156 -18.10 -16.98 -0.59
CA VAL A 156 -18.92 -18.12 -0.13
C VAL A 156 -19.45 -18.90 -1.33
N MET A 157 -20.04 -18.22 -2.31
CA MET A 157 -20.59 -18.85 -3.51
C MET A 157 -19.51 -19.58 -4.32
N ASP A 158 -18.38 -18.92 -4.58
CA ASP A 158 -17.27 -19.47 -5.36
C ASP A 158 -16.67 -20.74 -4.71
N ILE A 159 -16.57 -20.76 -3.37
CA ILE A 159 -16.00 -21.87 -2.62
C ILE A 159 -17.02 -23.02 -2.48
N THR A 160 -18.27 -22.72 -2.12
CA THR A 160 -19.30 -23.74 -1.85
C THR A 160 -19.81 -24.43 -3.10
N THR A 161 -19.87 -23.74 -4.24
CA THR A 161 -20.22 -24.32 -5.55
C THR A 161 -19.05 -25.07 -6.19
N GLY A 162 -17.84 -24.98 -5.64
CA GLY A 162 -16.64 -25.55 -6.24
C GLY A 162 -16.18 -24.85 -7.52
N ALA A 163 -16.74 -23.66 -7.84
CA ALA A 163 -16.34 -22.87 -9.01
C ALA A 163 -14.88 -22.44 -8.93
N PHE A 164 -14.42 -22.08 -7.72
CA PHE A 164 -13.02 -21.74 -7.43
C PHE A 164 -12.55 -22.38 -6.11
N ASP A 165 -11.28 -22.77 -6.07
CA ASP A 165 -10.68 -23.22 -4.83
C ASP A 165 -10.43 -22.05 -3.87
N TYR A 166 -10.40 -22.34 -2.58
CA TYR A 166 -10.19 -21.35 -1.51
C TYR A 166 -8.98 -20.46 -1.75
N ASN A 167 -7.85 -21.02 -2.17
CA ASN A 167 -6.61 -20.27 -2.37
C ASN A 167 -6.72 -19.27 -3.52
N SER A 168 -7.45 -19.61 -4.58
CA SER A 168 -7.73 -18.70 -5.71
C SER A 168 -8.62 -17.54 -5.30
N VAL A 169 -9.70 -17.80 -4.55
CA VAL A 169 -10.60 -16.75 -4.01
C VAL A 169 -9.83 -15.83 -3.07
N LEU A 170 -9.09 -16.38 -2.13
CA LEU A 170 -8.27 -15.62 -1.18
C LEU A 170 -7.27 -14.71 -1.92
N LYS A 171 -6.52 -15.24 -2.88
CA LYS A 171 -5.53 -14.46 -3.65
C LYS A 171 -6.16 -13.31 -4.42
N LYS A 172 -7.31 -13.54 -5.05
CA LYS A 172 -8.05 -12.50 -5.77
C LYS A 172 -8.47 -11.39 -4.82
N THR A 173 -9.06 -11.72 -3.69
CA THR A 173 -9.53 -10.73 -2.71
C THR A 173 -8.36 -9.97 -2.08
N VAL A 174 -7.32 -10.67 -1.62
CA VAL A 174 -6.12 -10.02 -1.07
C VAL A 174 -5.46 -9.11 -2.10
N ALA A 175 -5.40 -9.51 -3.37
CA ALA A 175 -4.83 -8.68 -4.42
C ALA A 175 -5.66 -7.39 -4.66
N THR A 176 -6.98 -7.48 -4.59
CA THR A 176 -7.89 -6.33 -4.71
C THR A 176 -7.71 -5.37 -3.54
N LEU A 177 -7.76 -5.88 -2.31
CA LEU A 177 -7.58 -5.09 -1.09
C LEU A 177 -6.21 -4.41 -1.04
N ALA A 178 -5.14 -5.14 -1.35
CA ALA A 178 -3.78 -4.60 -1.33
C ALA A 178 -3.55 -3.53 -2.41
N ARG A 179 -4.14 -3.68 -3.59
CA ARG A 179 -4.03 -2.72 -4.69
C ARG A 179 -4.81 -1.44 -4.41
N SER A 180 -6.05 -1.56 -3.97
CA SER A 180 -6.90 -0.43 -3.65
C SER A 180 -6.45 0.26 -2.36
N GLY A 181 -6.20 -0.48 -1.29
CA GLY A 181 -6.29 -0.02 0.08
C GLY A 181 -7.72 0.43 0.40
N ILE A 182 -7.96 0.81 1.64
CA ILE A 182 -9.20 1.52 1.99
C ILE A 182 -9.10 2.94 1.44
N ARG A 183 -10.13 3.35 0.68
CA ARG A 183 -10.22 4.67 0.08
C ARG A 183 -11.36 5.46 0.66
N THR A 184 -11.27 6.76 0.50
CA THR A 184 -12.37 7.70 0.71
C THR A 184 -12.71 8.36 -0.62
N ILE A 185 -13.97 8.73 -0.81
CA ILE A 185 -14.46 9.44 -1.98
C ILE A 185 -14.95 10.84 -1.60
N ASP A 186 -14.58 11.82 -2.39
CA ASP A 186 -15.25 13.11 -2.43
C ASP A 186 -16.42 13.00 -3.43
N TYR A 187 -17.63 12.94 -2.93
CA TYR A 187 -18.83 12.75 -3.75
C TYR A 187 -19.11 13.93 -4.69
N ALA A 188 -18.62 15.12 -4.39
CA ALA A 188 -18.80 16.29 -5.24
C ALA A 188 -17.93 16.23 -6.50
N SER A 189 -16.68 15.79 -6.37
CA SER A 189 -15.72 15.70 -7.49
C SER A 189 -15.55 14.30 -8.04
N GLY A 190 -16.04 13.27 -7.34
CA GLY A 190 -15.79 11.85 -7.66
C GLY A 190 -14.34 11.41 -7.39
N TYR A 191 -13.49 12.30 -6.84
CA TYR A 191 -12.09 11.99 -6.59
C TYR A 191 -11.92 11.03 -5.41
N THR A 192 -11.11 10.00 -5.62
CA THR A 192 -10.81 9.00 -4.59
C THR A 192 -9.34 9.03 -4.19
N SER A 193 -9.06 8.91 -2.87
CA SER A 193 -7.70 8.76 -2.37
C SER A 193 -7.63 7.69 -1.28
N ARG A 194 -6.43 7.13 -1.02
CA ARG A 194 -6.26 6.21 0.12
C ARG A 194 -6.56 6.94 1.41
N LEU A 195 -7.27 6.28 2.32
CA LEU A 195 -7.71 6.87 3.58
C LEU A 195 -6.56 7.46 4.42
N PRO A 196 -5.41 6.76 4.63
CA PRO A 196 -4.30 7.36 5.40
C PRO A 196 -3.72 8.61 4.72
N VAL A 197 -3.62 8.61 3.39
CA VAL A 197 -3.12 9.76 2.61
C VAL A 197 -4.11 10.93 2.67
N ALA A 198 -5.41 10.66 2.62
CA ALA A 198 -6.45 11.69 2.78
C ALA A 198 -6.43 12.30 4.17
N ALA A 199 -6.28 11.49 5.20
CA ALA A 199 -6.18 11.94 6.60
C ALA A 199 -4.95 12.83 6.81
N ARG A 200 -3.77 12.40 6.38
CA ARG A 200 -2.55 13.22 6.41
C ARG A 200 -2.75 14.55 5.68
N ARG A 201 -3.34 14.52 4.48
CA ARG A 201 -3.62 15.72 3.70
C ARG A 201 -4.55 16.67 4.43
N ALA A 202 -5.63 16.17 5.04
CA ALA A 202 -6.58 16.99 5.78
C ALA A 202 -5.89 17.75 6.93
N VAL A 203 -5.06 17.06 7.71
CA VAL A 203 -4.32 17.67 8.82
C VAL A 203 -3.29 18.69 8.31
N MET A 204 -2.48 18.34 7.30
CA MET A 204 -1.47 19.25 6.74
C MET A 204 -2.09 20.48 6.10
N THR A 205 -3.23 20.34 5.42
CA THR A 205 -3.97 21.49 4.87
C THR A 205 -4.50 22.37 5.98
N GLY A 206 -5.05 21.80 7.05
CA GLY A 206 -5.50 22.58 8.22
C GLY A 206 -4.36 23.33 8.89
N VAL A 207 -3.20 22.70 9.07
CA VAL A 207 -1.98 23.35 9.58
C VAL A 207 -1.54 24.50 8.66
N SER A 208 -1.48 24.26 7.34
CA SER A 208 -1.08 25.30 6.39
C SER A 208 -2.03 26.49 6.39
N GLN A 209 -3.34 26.25 6.44
CA GLN A 209 -4.34 27.32 6.53
C GLN A 209 -4.22 28.10 7.84
N MET A 210 -3.94 27.44 8.96
CA MET A 210 -3.71 28.10 10.24
C MET A 210 -2.44 28.96 10.19
N THR A 211 -1.35 28.44 9.65
CA THR A 211 -0.10 29.21 9.43
C THR A 211 -0.36 30.46 8.60
N GLY A 212 -1.16 30.37 7.54
CA GLY A 212 -1.54 31.53 6.72
C GLY A 212 -2.34 32.57 7.49
N LYS A 213 -3.35 32.14 8.32
CA LYS A 213 -4.13 33.07 9.15
C LYS A 213 -3.27 33.78 10.20
N ILE A 214 -2.30 33.07 10.79
CA ILE A 214 -1.33 33.69 11.70
C ILE A 214 -0.46 34.71 10.96
N ALA A 215 0.02 34.39 9.76
CA ALA A 215 0.81 35.32 8.95
C ALA A 215 0.02 36.56 8.55
N ASP A 216 -1.25 36.40 8.17
CA ASP A 216 -2.15 37.51 7.85
C ASP A 216 -2.37 38.41 9.07
N TYR A 217 -2.67 37.83 10.23
CA TYR A 217 -2.82 38.56 11.48
C TYR A 217 -1.55 39.34 11.83
N ASN A 218 -0.38 38.70 11.74
CA ASN A 218 0.88 39.33 12.02
C ASN A 218 1.14 40.54 11.05
N ALA A 219 0.85 40.36 9.75
CA ALA A 219 1.03 41.44 8.76
C ALA A 219 0.16 42.63 9.04
N GLU A 220 -1.12 42.40 9.44
CA GLU A 220 -2.03 43.49 9.86
C GLU A 220 -1.50 44.25 11.07
N GLN A 221 -1.02 43.55 12.10
CA GLN A 221 -0.43 44.19 13.29
C GLN A 221 0.87 44.92 13.00
N LEU A 222 1.66 44.45 12.01
CA LEU A 222 2.91 45.05 11.59
C LEU A 222 2.74 46.15 10.54
N GLY A 223 1.51 46.41 10.07
CA GLY A 223 1.17 47.42 9.10
C GLY A 223 1.79 47.20 7.71
N THR A 224 1.91 45.94 7.29
CA THR A 224 2.44 45.57 5.97
C THR A 224 1.45 44.72 5.17
N GLU A 225 1.46 44.90 3.86
CA GLU A 225 0.69 44.12 2.90
C GLU A 225 1.58 43.17 2.06
N TYR A 226 2.88 43.08 2.39
CA TYR A 226 3.86 42.28 1.67
C TYR A 226 4.24 41.05 2.45
N PHE A 227 4.52 39.94 1.73
CA PHE A 227 4.86 38.66 2.28
C PHE A 227 5.95 37.99 1.48
N GLU A 228 6.94 37.40 2.14
CA GLU A 228 7.90 36.52 1.52
C GLU A 228 7.36 35.07 1.57
N VAL A 229 7.26 34.43 0.41
CA VAL A 229 6.89 33.01 0.31
C VAL A 229 8.13 32.13 0.55
N ALA A 230 8.03 31.16 1.47
CA ALA A 230 9.13 30.25 1.73
C ALA A 230 9.54 29.47 0.47
N TRP A 231 10.85 29.23 0.31
CA TRP A 231 11.38 28.32 -0.69
C TRP A 231 11.56 26.92 -0.11
N HIS A 232 11.34 25.90 -0.93
CA HIS A 232 11.74 24.54 -0.60
C HIS A 232 12.11 23.74 -1.85
N ALA A 233 13.05 22.80 -1.69
CA ALA A 233 13.51 21.94 -2.78
C ALA A 233 12.40 21.01 -3.30
N ASN A 234 12.49 20.66 -4.58
CA ASN A 234 11.58 19.74 -5.27
C ASN A 234 10.11 20.22 -5.25
N ALA A 235 9.89 21.53 -5.29
CA ALA A 235 8.56 22.09 -5.47
C ALA A 235 7.97 21.67 -6.82
N ARG A 236 6.63 21.55 -6.86
CA ARG A 236 5.97 21.29 -8.15
C ARG A 236 6.25 22.42 -9.13
N PRO A 237 6.34 22.17 -10.45
CA PRO A 237 6.76 23.18 -11.43
C PRO A 237 6.01 24.52 -11.34
N SER A 238 4.68 24.49 -11.14
CA SER A 238 3.85 25.70 -10.98
C SER A 238 4.16 26.52 -9.72
N HIS A 239 4.81 25.96 -8.71
CA HIS A 239 5.18 26.66 -7.48
C HIS A 239 6.60 27.24 -7.53
N ARG A 240 7.44 26.72 -8.39
CA ARG A 240 8.83 27.21 -8.57
C ARG A 240 8.89 28.64 -9.07
N GLU A 241 7.86 29.09 -9.77
CA GLU A 241 7.81 30.42 -10.37
C GLU A 241 7.68 31.53 -9.32
N TRP A 242 7.04 31.23 -8.19
CA TRP A 242 6.68 32.20 -7.18
C TRP A 242 7.28 31.96 -5.78
N GLN A 243 7.87 30.77 -5.50
CA GLN A 243 8.52 30.50 -4.21
C GLN A 243 9.78 31.34 -4.00
N GLY A 244 10.10 31.68 -2.74
CA GLY A 244 11.30 32.45 -2.37
C GLY A 244 11.24 33.94 -2.72
N LYS A 245 10.10 34.43 -3.22
CA LYS A 245 9.89 35.82 -3.63
C LYS A 245 8.95 36.54 -2.68
N VAL A 246 9.00 37.89 -2.77
CA VAL A 246 8.10 38.78 -2.03
C VAL A 246 6.92 39.18 -2.90
N TRP A 247 5.73 39.07 -2.36
CA TRP A 247 4.45 39.32 -3.02
C TRP A 247 3.54 40.16 -2.14
N SER A 248 2.72 41.02 -2.73
CA SER A 248 1.63 41.70 -2.05
C SER A 248 0.50 40.69 -1.73
N LYS A 249 -0.42 41.05 -0.84
CA LYS A 249 -1.57 40.20 -0.50
C LYS A 249 -2.40 39.82 -1.74
N ASP A 250 -2.63 40.74 -2.65
CA ASP A 250 -3.37 40.50 -3.88
C ASP A 250 -2.63 39.56 -4.84
N GLU A 251 -1.31 39.66 -4.90
CA GLU A 251 -0.45 38.81 -5.71
C GLU A 251 -0.36 37.39 -5.11
N LEU A 252 -0.41 37.22 -3.80
CA LEU A 252 -0.54 35.88 -3.20
C LEU A 252 -1.81 35.13 -3.71
N VAL A 253 -2.90 35.87 -3.96
CA VAL A 253 -4.13 35.30 -4.52
C VAL A 253 -4.00 35.12 -6.04
N SER A 254 -3.58 36.16 -6.76
CA SER A 254 -3.62 36.15 -8.24
C SER A 254 -2.46 35.37 -8.89
N VAL A 255 -1.27 35.40 -8.32
CA VAL A 255 -0.04 34.76 -8.84
C VAL A 255 0.21 33.42 -8.16
N CYS A 256 0.21 33.41 -6.82
CA CYS A 256 0.53 32.19 -6.06
C CYS A 256 -0.69 31.26 -5.88
N GLY A 257 -1.90 31.71 -6.25
CA GLY A 257 -3.13 30.93 -6.16
C GLY A 257 -3.59 30.65 -4.74
N LEU A 258 -3.32 31.54 -3.79
CA LEU A 258 -3.79 31.43 -2.41
C LEU A 258 -5.33 31.27 -2.40
N GLY A 259 -5.83 30.28 -1.66
CA GLY A 259 -7.25 29.94 -1.61
C GLY A 259 -7.71 28.92 -2.66
N THR A 260 -6.85 28.52 -3.60
CA THR A 260 -7.15 27.46 -4.56
C THR A 260 -6.61 26.09 -4.08
N VAL A 261 -7.20 25.01 -4.60
CA VAL A 261 -6.81 23.62 -4.22
C VAL A 261 -5.35 23.32 -4.58
N THR A 262 -4.84 23.86 -5.67
CA THR A 262 -3.50 23.56 -6.19
C THR A 262 -2.47 24.69 -5.98
N GLY A 263 -2.87 25.82 -5.41
CA GLY A 263 -2.02 26.97 -5.15
C GLY A 263 -1.35 26.96 -3.78
N LEU A 264 -0.94 28.15 -3.35
CA LEU A 264 -0.30 28.39 -2.05
C LEU A 264 -1.22 27.99 -0.91
N LEU A 265 -0.70 27.24 0.08
CA LEU A 265 -1.41 26.60 1.18
C LEU A 265 -2.49 25.59 0.77
N GLY A 266 -2.58 25.26 -0.50
CA GLY A 266 -3.51 24.25 -1.01
C GLY A 266 -3.08 22.81 -0.73
N ALA A 267 -3.77 21.85 -1.35
CA ALA A 267 -3.54 20.42 -1.13
C ALA A 267 -2.08 20.00 -1.51
N ASN A 268 -1.38 19.40 -0.54
CA ASN A 268 0.03 19.00 -0.66
C ASN A 268 0.99 20.16 -1.02
N CYS A 269 0.63 21.39 -0.69
CA CYS A 269 1.55 22.52 -0.72
C CYS A 269 2.37 22.53 0.57
N TYR A 270 3.71 22.64 0.46
CA TYR A 270 4.62 22.74 1.60
C TYR A 270 5.05 24.16 1.90
N HIS A 271 4.67 25.10 1.04
CA HIS A 271 5.01 26.50 1.20
C HIS A 271 4.20 27.16 2.31
N THR A 272 4.84 28.09 3.00
CA THR A 272 4.26 29.06 3.92
C THR A 272 4.65 30.45 3.45
N TYR A 273 4.06 31.49 4.02
CA TYR A 273 4.46 32.86 3.77
C TYR A 273 4.53 33.64 5.08
N TYR A 274 5.36 34.66 5.11
CA TYR A 274 5.66 35.42 6.29
C TYR A 274 5.54 36.91 5.98
N PRO A 275 5.12 37.78 6.95
CA PRO A 275 5.12 39.24 6.76
C PRO A 275 6.49 39.73 6.34
N PHE A 276 6.51 40.59 5.36
CA PHE A 276 7.71 41.27 4.87
C PHE A 276 7.50 42.77 4.94
N ILE A 277 8.43 43.51 5.57
CA ILE A 277 8.35 44.96 5.74
C ILE A 277 9.37 45.60 4.78
N PRO A 278 8.94 46.26 3.68
CA PRO A 278 9.86 46.89 2.76
C PRO A 278 10.76 47.92 3.46
N GLY A 279 12.06 47.82 3.18
CA GLY A 279 13.06 48.68 3.80
C GLY A 279 13.52 48.27 5.22
N VAL A 280 12.91 47.24 5.83
CA VAL A 280 13.31 46.69 7.13
C VAL A 280 13.67 45.23 7.02
N SER A 281 12.82 44.43 6.35
CA SER A 281 13.07 43.01 6.12
C SER A 281 14.05 42.77 4.98
N GLU A 282 14.92 41.78 5.14
CA GLU A 282 15.79 41.26 4.08
C GLU A 282 15.22 39.97 3.49
N ARG A 283 15.29 39.81 2.18
CA ARG A 283 14.88 38.57 1.49
C ARG A 283 15.83 37.44 1.84
N ASN A 284 15.29 36.24 2.06
CA ASN A 284 16.10 35.03 2.29
C ASN A 284 16.84 34.59 1.01
N TRP A 285 16.33 34.94 -0.18
CA TRP A 285 16.89 34.52 -1.46
C TRP A 285 16.87 35.69 -2.46
N THR A 286 17.96 35.88 -3.18
CA THR A 286 18.02 36.74 -4.35
C THR A 286 17.45 36.05 -5.58
N ASP A 287 17.12 36.80 -6.62
CA ASP A 287 16.59 36.22 -7.88
C ASP A 287 17.64 35.35 -8.58
N ASP A 288 18.92 35.69 -8.49
CA ASP A 288 20.03 34.92 -9.04
C ASP A 288 20.20 33.58 -8.31
N GLU A 289 20.13 33.57 -6.98
CA GLU A 289 20.17 32.33 -6.19
C GLU A 289 18.99 31.44 -6.51
N LEU A 290 17.79 31.99 -6.66
CA LEU A 290 16.60 31.20 -7.06
C LEU A 290 16.77 30.63 -8.47
N ALA A 291 17.35 31.37 -9.41
CA ALA A 291 17.64 30.91 -10.76
C ALA A 291 18.64 29.72 -10.74
N GLU A 292 19.72 29.84 -9.94
CA GLU A 292 20.69 28.75 -9.76
C GLU A 292 20.05 27.48 -9.14
N LEU A 293 19.24 27.67 -8.12
CA LEU A 293 18.53 26.54 -7.45
C LEU A 293 17.59 25.83 -8.42
N ASN A 294 16.84 26.61 -9.21
CA ASN A 294 15.94 26.05 -10.22
C ASN A 294 16.73 25.31 -11.32
N ALA A 295 17.83 25.86 -11.80
CA ALA A 295 18.69 25.22 -12.79
C ALA A 295 19.28 23.90 -12.30
N LYS A 296 19.67 23.81 -11.02
CA LYS A 296 20.15 22.57 -10.40
C LYS A 296 19.06 21.50 -10.35
N GLU A 297 17.80 21.89 -10.05
CA GLU A 297 16.66 20.97 -10.01
C GLU A 297 16.22 20.47 -11.40
N ASP A 298 16.52 21.22 -12.46
CA ASP A 298 16.22 20.85 -13.84
C ASP A 298 17.23 19.87 -14.46
N VAL A 299 18.38 19.68 -13.82
CA VAL A 299 19.36 18.67 -14.27
C VAL A 299 18.73 17.30 -14.25
N LYS A 300 18.71 16.65 -15.42
CA LYS A 300 18.13 15.32 -15.56
C LYS A 300 19.15 14.23 -15.30
N GLN A 301 18.69 13.19 -14.63
CA GLN A 301 19.45 11.96 -14.38
C GLN A 301 18.70 10.78 -15.00
N SER A 302 19.45 9.80 -15.53
CA SER A 302 18.87 8.67 -16.26
C SER A 302 18.79 7.41 -15.38
N PHE A 303 17.65 6.71 -15.45
CA PHE A 303 17.46 5.40 -14.86
C PHE A 303 16.56 4.53 -15.74
N ALA A 304 17.03 3.32 -16.07
CA ALA A 304 16.29 2.33 -16.88
C ALA A 304 15.71 2.89 -18.19
N GLY A 305 16.48 3.76 -18.88
CA GLY A 305 16.09 4.36 -20.16
C GLY A 305 15.11 5.53 -20.07
N LYS A 306 14.87 6.05 -18.87
CA LYS A 306 14.07 7.27 -18.64
C LYS A 306 14.91 8.32 -17.93
N GLU A 307 14.66 9.57 -18.26
CA GLU A 307 15.27 10.73 -17.61
C GLU A 307 14.29 11.32 -16.58
N TYR A 308 14.84 11.82 -15.48
CA TYR A 308 14.09 12.42 -14.38
C TYR A 308 14.81 13.67 -13.90
N ASN A 309 14.11 14.79 -13.81
CA ASN A 309 14.56 15.94 -13.01
C ASN A 309 14.31 15.71 -11.52
N ALA A 310 14.74 16.60 -10.65
CA ALA A 310 14.65 16.42 -9.20
C ALA A 310 13.20 16.20 -8.72
N TYR A 311 12.22 16.95 -9.24
CA TYR A 311 10.81 16.76 -8.90
C TYR A 311 10.29 15.40 -9.38
N GLU A 312 10.51 15.05 -10.63
CA GLU A 312 10.07 13.77 -11.22
C GLU A 312 10.68 12.56 -10.49
N ALA A 313 11.96 12.66 -10.10
CA ALA A 313 12.66 11.66 -9.33
C ALA A 313 12.00 11.44 -7.96
N THR A 314 11.65 12.51 -7.25
CA THR A 314 10.94 12.38 -5.96
C THR A 314 9.53 11.82 -6.11
N GLN A 315 8.79 12.18 -7.18
CA GLN A 315 7.48 11.58 -7.46
C GLN A 315 7.59 10.09 -7.78
N ARG A 316 8.59 9.69 -8.57
CA ARG A 316 8.85 8.27 -8.87
C ARG A 316 9.22 7.49 -7.62
N GLN A 317 10.05 8.06 -6.74
CA GLN A 317 10.39 7.46 -5.46
C GLN A 317 9.14 7.17 -4.61
N ARG A 318 8.23 8.12 -4.50
CA ARG A 318 6.94 7.96 -3.79
C ARG A 318 6.03 6.91 -4.42
N GLN A 319 6.02 6.79 -5.75
CA GLN A 319 5.29 5.72 -6.44
C GLN A 319 5.83 4.34 -6.07
N LEU A 320 7.16 4.18 -6.02
CA LEU A 320 7.81 2.94 -5.60
C LEU A 320 7.48 2.60 -4.14
N GLU A 321 7.54 3.56 -3.22
CA GLU A 321 7.14 3.40 -1.82
C GLU A 321 5.68 2.93 -1.70
N THR A 322 4.77 3.51 -2.49
CA THR A 322 3.35 3.13 -2.50
C THR A 322 3.15 1.71 -3.03
N ALA A 323 3.87 1.33 -4.10
CA ALA A 323 3.84 -0.03 -4.63
C ALA A 323 4.39 -1.06 -3.63
N MET A 324 5.44 -0.70 -2.90
CA MET A 324 6.01 -1.53 -1.83
C MET A 324 5.01 -1.73 -0.69
N ARG A 325 4.33 -0.68 -0.20
CA ARG A 325 3.27 -0.81 0.83
C ARG A 325 2.15 -1.74 0.36
N ALA A 326 1.65 -1.58 -0.86
CA ALA A 326 0.64 -2.47 -1.43
C ALA A 326 1.11 -3.93 -1.45
N GLN A 327 2.38 -4.18 -1.81
CA GLN A 327 2.93 -5.53 -1.80
C GLN A 327 3.09 -6.08 -0.39
N ARG A 328 3.42 -5.25 0.60
CA ARG A 328 3.48 -5.61 2.03
C ARG A 328 2.12 -6.04 2.55
N THR A 329 1.07 -5.26 2.29
CA THR A 329 -0.32 -5.61 2.59
C THR A 329 -0.71 -6.94 1.95
N LYS A 330 -0.30 -7.16 0.68
CA LYS A 330 -0.57 -8.43 -0.02
C LYS A 330 0.09 -9.62 0.67
N VAL A 331 1.35 -9.51 1.07
CA VAL A 331 2.06 -10.59 1.77
C VAL A 331 1.37 -10.92 3.09
N LYS A 332 1.07 -9.90 3.90
CA LYS A 332 0.39 -10.09 5.20
C LYS A 332 -1.01 -10.66 5.06
N GLY A 333 -1.75 -10.20 4.05
CA GLY A 333 -3.08 -10.76 3.75
C GLY A 333 -3.04 -12.24 3.36
N LEU A 334 -2.06 -12.65 2.53
CA LEU A 334 -1.88 -14.05 2.17
C LEU A 334 -1.46 -14.90 3.38
N GLU A 335 -0.57 -14.41 4.24
CA GLU A 335 -0.17 -15.09 5.48
C GLU A 335 -1.36 -15.26 6.43
N ALA A 336 -2.11 -14.18 6.68
CA ALA A 336 -3.28 -14.19 7.58
C ALA A 336 -4.40 -15.12 7.07
N GLY A 337 -4.61 -15.14 5.76
CA GLY A 337 -5.59 -16.02 5.11
C GLY A 337 -5.18 -17.49 5.05
N GLY A 338 -3.91 -17.82 5.33
CA GLY A 338 -3.40 -19.19 5.21
C GLY A 338 -3.28 -19.64 3.74
N ALA A 339 -2.83 -18.75 2.86
CA ALA A 339 -2.57 -19.08 1.46
C ALA A 339 -1.46 -20.14 1.30
N ASP A 340 -1.41 -20.75 0.11
CA ASP A 340 -0.32 -21.67 -0.23
C ASP A 340 1.04 -21.01 0.02
N GLN A 341 1.96 -21.75 0.62
CA GLN A 341 3.30 -21.29 0.97
C GLN A 341 4.07 -20.77 -0.25
N ASN A 342 3.89 -21.39 -1.43
CA ASN A 342 4.51 -20.92 -2.68
C ASN A 342 3.98 -19.55 -3.11
N ASP A 343 2.69 -19.26 -2.92
CA ASP A 343 2.09 -17.96 -3.25
C ASP A 343 2.61 -16.87 -2.30
N ILE A 344 2.81 -17.19 -1.02
CA ILE A 344 3.43 -16.30 -0.02
C ILE A 344 4.89 -16.01 -0.40
N ILE A 345 5.67 -17.04 -0.75
CA ILE A 345 7.06 -16.91 -1.18
C ILE A 345 7.16 -16.01 -2.43
N ILE A 346 6.31 -16.22 -3.44
CA ILE A 346 6.26 -15.37 -4.65
C ILE A 346 5.95 -13.91 -4.28
N ALA A 347 5.01 -13.70 -3.37
CA ALA A 347 4.66 -12.34 -2.94
C ALA A 347 5.82 -11.66 -2.20
N LYS A 348 6.53 -12.37 -1.31
CA LYS A 348 7.74 -11.89 -0.62
C LYS A 348 8.88 -11.60 -1.59
N ALA A 349 9.09 -12.45 -2.58
CA ALA A 349 10.13 -12.25 -3.60
C ALA A 349 9.86 -10.99 -4.45
N ARG A 350 8.60 -10.72 -4.78
CA ARG A 350 8.21 -9.48 -5.47
C ARG A 350 8.51 -8.25 -4.62
N TYR A 351 8.20 -8.29 -3.33
CA TYR A 351 8.58 -7.20 -2.42
C TYR A 351 10.09 -6.99 -2.37
N GLN A 352 10.88 -8.06 -2.30
CA GLN A 352 12.34 -7.99 -2.32
C GLN A 352 12.87 -7.36 -3.62
N GLY A 353 12.26 -7.70 -4.76
CA GLY A 353 12.58 -7.08 -6.05
C GLY A 353 12.28 -5.58 -6.08
N GLN A 354 11.10 -5.18 -5.58
CA GLN A 354 10.72 -3.76 -5.47
C GLN A 354 11.66 -2.99 -4.53
N LEU A 355 12.04 -3.58 -3.41
CA LEU A 355 13.00 -2.98 -2.48
C LEU A 355 14.38 -2.76 -3.13
N ALA A 356 14.84 -3.73 -3.93
CA ALA A 356 16.09 -3.60 -4.67
C ALA A 356 16.01 -2.52 -5.76
N GLU A 357 14.88 -2.43 -6.49
CA GLU A 357 14.63 -1.37 -7.48
C GLU A 357 14.60 0.00 -6.80
N TYR A 358 13.87 0.13 -5.70
CA TYR A 358 13.76 1.37 -4.93
C TYR A 358 15.13 1.91 -4.49
N LYS A 359 15.98 1.03 -3.93
CA LYS A 359 17.34 1.40 -3.51
C LYS A 359 18.20 1.84 -4.70
N LYS A 360 18.19 1.06 -5.79
CA LYS A 360 18.95 1.40 -7.01
C LYS A 360 18.48 2.69 -7.65
N PHE A 361 17.17 2.92 -7.68
CA PHE A 361 16.60 4.17 -8.20
C PHE A 361 17.00 5.36 -7.34
N SER A 362 16.86 5.24 -6.00
CA SER A 362 17.23 6.31 -5.08
C SER A 362 18.71 6.68 -5.19
N ASP A 363 19.58 5.68 -5.25
CA ASP A 363 21.03 5.86 -5.43
C ASP A 363 21.35 6.55 -6.76
N ALA A 364 20.78 6.08 -7.87
CA ALA A 364 20.98 6.67 -9.18
C ALA A 364 20.50 8.12 -9.29
N MET A 365 19.49 8.50 -8.50
CA MET A 365 18.92 9.86 -8.46
C MET A 365 19.55 10.74 -7.35
N GLY A 366 20.56 10.23 -6.61
CA GLY A 366 21.13 10.94 -5.46
C GLY A 366 20.13 11.18 -4.33
N LEU A 367 19.04 10.39 -4.24
CA LEU A 367 17.99 10.53 -3.24
C LEU A 367 18.23 9.61 -2.05
N LYS A 368 17.97 10.10 -0.84
CA LYS A 368 17.96 9.26 0.35
C LYS A 368 16.76 8.30 0.31
N PRO A 369 16.96 6.98 0.51
CA PRO A 369 15.85 6.05 0.69
C PRO A 369 15.08 6.34 1.98
N HIS A 370 13.77 6.55 1.89
CA HIS A 370 12.88 6.84 3.00
C HIS A 370 12.14 5.57 3.46
N MET A 371 12.88 4.65 4.11
CA MET A 371 12.29 3.38 4.56
C MET A 371 11.20 3.56 5.62
N GLU A 372 11.27 4.62 6.42
CA GLU A 372 10.22 5.02 7.37
C GLU A 372 8.86 5.20 6.68
N ARG A 373 8.83 5.75 5.47
CA ARG A 373 7.61 5.88 4.66
C ARG A 373 7.07 4.56 4.13
N VAL A 374 7.94 3.57 3.96
CA VAL A 374 7.53 2.21 3.57
C VAL A 374 6.95 1.46 4.76
N TYR A 375 7.56 1.64 5.95
CA TYR A 375 7.18 0.93 7.18
C TYR A 375 6.10 1.63 7.99
N ILE A 376 5.60 2.77 7.54
CA ILE A 376 4.51 3.52 8.20
C ILE A 376 3.24 2.66 8.36
N ASP A 377 3.08 1.63 7.51
CA ASP A 377 1.97 0.68 7.54
C ASP A 377 1.94 -0.25 8.77
N GLY A 378 2.94 -0.20 9.65
CA GLY A 378 2.99 -1.00 10.87
C GLY A 378 3.13 -2.52 10.67
N LEU A 379 3.22 -3.03 9.45
CA LEU A 379 3.20 -4.47 9.15
C LEU A 379 4.49 -5.23 9.48
N GLY A 380 5.50 -4.57 10.05
CA GLY A 380 6.76 -5.18 10.47
C GLY A 380 7.62 -5.69 9.30
N ARG A 381 8.57 -6.58 9.58
CA ARG A 381 9.49 -7.12 8.57
C ARG A 381 8.79 -8.15 7.68
N ILE A 382 8.92 -7.99 6.37
CA ILE A 382 8.32 -8.87 5.35
C ILE A 382 9.38 -9.47 4.41
N ALA A 383 10.50 -8.77 4.23
CA ALA A 383 11.57 -9.21 3.34
C ALA A 383 12.06 -10.64 3.67
N MET A 384 12.30 -11.42 2.63
CA MET A 384 12.97 -12.71 2.76
C MET A 384 14.44 -12.51 3.17
N SER A 385 15.07 -13.56 3.69
CA SER A 385 16.53 -13.58 3.79
C SER A 385 17.17 -13.61 2.41
N ASP A 386 18.38 -13.09 2.27
CA ASP A 386 19.10 -13.08 0.98
C ASP A 386 19.28 -14.50 0.44
N LYS A 387 19.55 -15.48 1.31
CA LYS A 387 19.64 -16.91 0.97
C LYS A 387 18.31 -17.39 0.33
N ALA A 388 17.19 -17.13 1.00
CA ALA A 388 15.87 -17.54 0.49
C ALA A 388 15.53 -16.84 -0.84
N PHE A 389 15.92 -15.57 -1.01
CA PHE A 389 15.70 -14.84 -2.25
C PHE A 389 16.58 -15.35 -3.40
N LYS A 390 17.82 -15.73 -3.11
CA LYS A 390 18.71 -16.38 -4.08
C LYS A 390 18.09 -17.69 -4.56
N THR A 391 17.68 -18.55 -3.63
CA THR A 391 17.00 -19.82 -3.96
C THR A 391 15.72 -19.61 -4.78
N PHE A 392 14.93 -18.56 -4.47
CA PHE A 392 13.75 -18.21 -5.26
C PHE A 392 14.13 -17.85 -6.70
N LYS A 393 15.18 -17.06 -6.93
CA LYS A 393 15.65 -16.72 -8.29
C LYS A 393 16.11 -17.93 -9.07
N GLU A 394 16.87 -18.82 -8.44
CA GLU A 394 17.29 -20.08 -9.04
C GLU A 394 16.08 -20.92 -9.46
N ASN A 395 15.10 -21.09 -8.57
CA ASN A 395 13.85 -21.80 -8.87
C ASN A 395 13.06 -21.14 -10.02
N ASP A 396 13.07 -19.80 -10.13
CA ASP A 396 12.39 -19.08 -11.22
C ASP A 396 13.08 -19.34 -12.58
N ILE A 397 14.41 -19.43 -12.62
CA ILE A 397 15.17 -19.82 -13.81
C ILE A 397 14.77 -21.24 -14.22
N ILE A 398 14.80 -22.19 -13.29
CA ILE A 398 14.39 -23.59 -13.55
C ILE A 398 12.96 -23.63 -14.08
N LYS A 399 12.02 -22.88 -13.48
CA LYS A 399 10.64 -22.80 -13.99
C LYS A 399 10.53 -22.32 -15.43
N ARG A 400 11.36 -21.35 -15.83
CA ARG A 400 11.37 -20.85 -17.21
C ARG A 400 11.87 -21.92 -18.17
N GLU A 401 12.93 -22.64 -17.83
CA GLU A 401 13.43 -23.76 -18.64
C GLU A 401 12.38 -24.88 -18.72
N LEU A 402 11.78 -25.29 -17.62
CA LEU A 402 10.70 -26.29 -17.60
C LEU A 402 9.47 -25.85 -18.42
N ARG A 403 9.16 -24.55 -18.47
CA ARG A 403 8.02 -24.02 -19.24
C ARG A 403 8.19 -24.20 -20.74
N GLN A 404 9.41 -24.28 -21.25
CA GLN A 404 9.67 -24.56 -22.65
C GLN A 404 9.26 -25.98 -23.03
N VAL A 405 9.35 -26.92 -22.09
CA VAL A 405 9.04 -28.34 -22.27
C VAL A 405 7.61 -28.68 -21.85
N MET A 406 7.19 -28.18 -20.68
CA MET A 406 5.85 -28.39 -20.10
C MET A 406 4.92 -27.23 -20.40
N LYS A 407 4.17 -27.31 -21.48
CA LYS A 407 3.32 -26.19 -21.99
C LYS A 407 2.01 -25.98 -21.23
N GLN A 408 1.54 -26.99 -20.45
CA GLN A 408 0.25 -26.95 -19.75
C GLN A 408 0.44 -26.87 -18.24
N GLY A 409 -0.56 -26.29 -17.54
CA GLY A 409 -0.60 -26.25 -16.07
C GLY A 409 0.30 -25.18 -15.44
N LYS A 410 0.24 -25.05 -14.10
CA LYS A 410 1.07 -24.16 -13.29
C LYS A 410 2.23 -24.96 -12.69
N LEU A 411 3.45 -24.66 -13.07
CA LEU A 411 4.67 -25.29 -12.55
C LEU A 411 5.01 -24.78 -11.14
N ASN A 412 5.37 -25.71 -10.25
CA ASN A 412 5.85 -25.45 -8.90
C ASN A 412 7.25 -26.04 -8.72
N VAL A 413 8.25 -25.19 -8.46
CA VAL A 413 9.61 -25.56 -8.12
C VAL A 413 10.01 -24.77 -6.89
N PRO A 414 10.30 -25.42 -5.76
CA PRO A 414 10.15 -26.85 -5.52
C PRO A 414 8.70 -27.33 -5.67
N ALA A 415 8.49 -28.64 -5.66
CA ALA A 415 7.17 -29.24 -5.73
C ALA A 415 6.24 -28.71 -4.63
N ARG A 416 4.96 -28.60 -4.93
CA ARG A 416 3.94 -28.15 -3.98
C ARG A 416 3.87 -29.09 -2.79
N LEU A 417 4.05 -28.57 -1.58
CA LEU A 417 3.88 -29.34 -0.35
C LEU A 417 2.39 -29.66 -0.12
N MET A 418 2.08 -30.90 0.20
CA MET A 418 0.75 -31.28 0.63
C MET A 418 0.80 -32.30 1.79
N PRO A 419 -0.22 -32.35 2.64
CA PRO A 419 -0.35 -33.37 3.67
C PRO A 419 -0.72 -34.71 3.03
N TYR A 420 0.27 -35.54 2.70
CA TYR A 420 0.12 -36.82 1.99
C TYR A 420 -0.36 -37.96 2.88
N LYS A 421 -0.37 -37.82 4.20
CA LYS A 421 -0.69 -38.90 5.15
C LYS A 421 -2.10 -39.52 5.01
N ASN A 422 -3.05 -38.73 4.48
CA ASN A 422 -4.47 -39.11 4.39
C ASN A 422 -4.91 -39.33 2.94
N LEU A 423 -4.00 -39.56 2.00
CA LEU A 423 -4.36 -39.86 0.62
C LEU A 423 -4.86 -41.30 0.49
N SER A 424 -6.00 -41.49 -0.16
CA SER A 424 -6.42 -42.81 -0.66
C SER A 424 -5.67 -43.19 -1.94
N PHE A 425 -5.68 -44.43 -2.34
CA PHE A 425 -4.94 -44.96 -3.50
C PHE A 425 -5.87 -45.73 -4.41
N ASP A 426 -5.88 -45.43 -5.69
CA ASP A 426 -6.74 -46.07 -6.70
C ASP A 426 -6.07 -47.29 -7.29
N ASP A 427 -5.93 -48.35 -6.50
CA ASP A 427 -5.23 -49.58 -6.91
C ASP A 427 -5.87 -50.24 -8.13
N ALA A 428 -7.21 -50.27 -8.21
CA ALA A 428 -7.95 -50.83 -9.34
C ALA A 428 -7.58 -50.12 -10.65
N HIS A 429 -7.45 -48.78 -10.65
CA HIS A 429 -7.08 -48.05 -11.84
C HIS A 429 -5.57 -48.13 -12.13
N ILE A 430 -4.73 -47.98 -11.11
CA ILE A 430 -3.27 -47.91 -11.28
C ILE A 430 -2.69 -49.27 -11.69
N ASN A 431 -3.02 -50.30 -10.96
CA ASN A 431 -2.45 -51.63 -11.13
C ASN A 431 -3.37 -52.57 -11.90
N GLY A 432 -4.71 -52.53 -11.65
CA GLY A 432 -5.66 -53.38 -12.34
C GLY A 432 -5.86 -53.01 -13.81
N GLU A 433 -6.20 -51.74 -14.11
CA GLU A 433 -6.51 -51.32 -15.47
C GLU A 433 -5.25 -50.91 -16.27
N ARG A 434 -4.29 -50.27 -15.62
CA ARG A 434 -3.10 -49.67 -16.27
C ARG A 434 -1.84 -50.55 -16.16
N GLY A 435 -1.76 -51.46 -15.21
CA GLY A 435 -0.62 -52.37 -15.02
C GLY A 435 0.68 -51.69 -14.61
N HIS A 436 0.62 -50.52 -13.95
CA HIS A 436 1.82 -49.76 -13.60
C HIS A 436 2.67 -50.40 -12.50
N ASN A 437 2.11 -51.35 -11.77
CA ASN A 437 2.78 -52.12 -10.72
C ASN A 437 3.46 -51.25 -9.67
N VAL A 438 2.71 -50.31 -9.12
CA VAL A 438 3.15 -49.29 -8.14
C VAL A 438 2.40 -49.50 -6.82
N THR A 439 3.11 -49.53 -5.71
CA THR A 439 2.50 -49.61 -4.38
C THR A 439 2.12 -48.20 -3.88
N LYS A 440 1.14 -48.12 -2.96
CA LYS A 440 0.77 -46.87 -2.30
C LYS A 440 1.98 -46.18 -1.66
N GLN A 441 2.87 -46.95 -1.02
CA GLN A 441 4.04 -46.43 -0.33
C GLN A 441 5.03 -45.79 -1.32
N GLU A 442 5.32 -46.43 -2.45
CA GLU A 442 6.17 -45.87 -3.52
C GLU A 442 5.60 -44.56 -4.04
N ALA A 443 4.28 -44.51 -4.30
CA ALA A 443 3.64 -43.26 -4.75
C ALA A 443 3.75 -42.14 -3.71
N LEU A 444 3.58 -42.43 -2.41
CA LEU A 444 3.77 -41.44 -1.36
C LEU A 444 5.21 -40.95 -1.24
N ASP A 445 6.19 -41.84 -1.44
CA ASP A 445 7.61 -41.51 -1.43
C ASP A 445 7.98 -40.64 -2.64
N TRP A 446 7.41 -40.90 -3.83
CA TRP A 446 7.58 -40.06 -5.02
C TRP A 446 6.96 -38.67 -4.85
N ILE A 447 5.82 -38.54 -4.16
CA ILE A 447 5.26 -37.22 -3.81
C ILE A 447 6.23 -36.47 -2.88
N ARG A 448 6.76 -37.14 -1.85
CA ARG A 448 7.69 -36.57 -0.85
C ARG A 448 8.99 -36.09 -1.52
N ASN A 449 9.52 -36.87 -2.46
CA ASN A 449 10.80 -36.64 -3.12
C ASN A 449 10.64 -35.99 -4.51
N ALA A 450 9.47 -35.37 -4.79
CA ALA A 450 9.23 -34.76 -6.09
C ALA A 450 10.14 -33.55 -6.31
N SER A 451 10.85 -33.53 -7.43
CA SER A 451 11.70 -32.43 -7.84
C SER A 451 10.89 -31.20 -8.23
N PHE A 452 9.76 -31.41 -8.89
CA PHE A 452 8.79 -30.36 -9.22
C PHE A 452 7.37 -30.93 -9.24
N SER A 453 6.38 -30.05 -9.23
CA SER A 453 4.99 -30.44 -9.45
C SER A 453 4.28 -29.51 -10.44
N MET A 454 3.14 -29.96 -10.93
CA MET A 454 2.33 -29.21 -11.88
C MET A 454 0.86 -29.25 -11.48
N THR A 455 0.31 -28.07 -11.17
CA THR A 455 -1.12 -27.87 -10.90
C THR A 455 -1.87 -27.75 -12.22
N VAL A 456 -2.89 -28.57 -12.45
CA VAL A 456 -3.71 -28.55 -13.67
C VAL A 456 -5.21 -28.48 -13.32
N TRP A 457 -6.04 -28.14 -14.32
CA TRP A 457 -7.51 -28.05 -14.21
C TRP A 457 -7.96 -27.23 -13.01
N HIS A 458 -7.48 -25.97 -12.98
CA HIS A 458 -7.83 -25.00 -11.94
C HIS A 458 -7.58 -25.43 -10.49
N GLY A 459 -6.62 -26.34 -10.29
CA GLY A 459 -6.27 -26.83 -8.96
C GLY A 459 -6.88 -28.18 -8.60
N HIS A 460 -7.69 -28.75 -9.49
CA HIS A 460 -8.32 -30.06 -9.24
C HIS A 460 -7.27 -31.16 -9.16
N TYR A 461 -6.24 -31.15 -10.02
CA TYR A 461 -5.16 -32.13 -9.98
C TYR A 461 -3.81 -31.50 -9.74
N GLU A 462 -2.99 -32.17 -8.93
CA GLU A 462 -1.56 -31.88 -8.76
C GLU A 462 -0.76 -33.09 -9.26
N ARG A 463 0.15 -32.87 -10.21
CA ARG A 463 1.03 -33.90 -10.78
C ARG A 463 2.42 -33.73 -10.21
N TYR A 464 2.91 -34.73 -9.50
CA TYR A 464 4.24 -34.77 -8.88
C TYR A 464 5.19 -35.56 -9.76
N TYR A 465 6.42 -35.06 -9.91
CA TYR A 465 7.47 -35.69 -10.72
C TYR A 465 8.72 -35.85 -9.87
N SER A 466 9.12 -37.10 -9.63
CA SER A 466 10.36 -37.49 -8.96
C SER A 466 11.29 -38.20 -9.96
N HIS A 467 12.52 -38.48 -9.55
CA HIS A 467 13.46 -39.26 -10.37
C HIS A 467 13.04 -40.71 -10.56
N GLU A 468 12.15 -41.25 -9.74
CA GLU A 468 11.75 -42.65 -9.77
C GLU A 468 10.35 -42.86 -10.38
N GLY A 469 9.51 -41.84 -10.39
CA GLY A 469 8.16 -41.96 -10.92
C GLY A 469 7.35 -40.67 -10.86
N ALA A 470 6.14 -40.73 -11.41
CA ALA A 470 5.18 -39.61 -11.39
C ALA A 470 3.89 -40.04 -10.68
N VAL A 471 3.27 -39.10 -9.98
CA VAL A 471 2.04 -39.31 -9.24
C VAL A 471 1.04 -38.20 -9.52
N TYR A 472 -0.20 -38.56 -9.85
CA TYR A 472 -1.29 -37.61 -10.09
C TYR A 472 -2.32 -37.73 -8.97
N VAL A 473 -2.49 -36.65 -8.24
CA VAL A 473 -3.38 -36.57 -7.08
C VAL A 473 -4.60 -35.74 -7.43
N ASP A 474 -5.77 -36.31 -7.19
CA ASP A 474 -7.03 -35.59 -7.13
C ASP A 474 -7.06 -34.81 -5.79
N MET A 475 -7.01 -33.50 -5.88
CA MET A 475 -6.93 -32.62 -4.70
C MET A 475 -8.27 -32.47 -3.98
N TRP A 476 -9.38 -32.74 -4.65
CA TRP A 476 -10.73 -32.67 -4.08
C TRP A 476 -11.08 -33.93 -3.34
N GLU A 477 -10.84 -35.10 -3.98
CA GLU A 477 -11.11 -36.39 -3.35
C GLU A 477 -9.98 -36.85 -2.42
N LYS A 478 -8.85 -36.16 -2.40
CA LYS A 478 -7.62 -36.56 -1.67
C LYS A 478 -7.21 -38.01 -2.04
N LYS A 479 -7.18 -38.25 -3.35
CA LYS A 479 -6.95 -39.60 -3.89
C LYS A 479 -5.82 -39.59 -4.92
N ILE A 480 -4.89 -40.54 -4.80
CA ILE A 480 -3.91 -40.82 -5.84
C ILE A 480 -4.64 -41.56 -6.96
N ARG A 481 -4.83 -40.90 -8.11
CA ARG A 481 -5.55 -41.44 -9.27
C ARG A 481 -4.64 -42.19 -10.22
N THR A 482 -3.37 -41.76 -10.38
CA THR A 482 -2.41 -42.38 -11.28
C THR A 482 -1.02 -42.29 -10.65
N ALA A 483 -0.27 -43.38 -10.74
CA ALA A 483 1.15 -43.41 -10.42
C ALA A 483 1.83 -44.36 -11.39
N TYR A 484 2.99 -43.96 -11.94
CA TYR A 484 3.73 -44.76 -12.90
C TYR A 484 5.24 -44.51 -12.79
N ARG A 485 6.05 -45.50 -13.19
CA ARG A 485 7.49 -45.51 -13.02
C ARG A 485 8.21 -44.66 -14.07
N LYS A 486 9.49 -44.35 -13.84
CA LYS A 486 10.33 -43.51 -14.71
C LYS A 486 10.52 -44.05 -16.11
N ASP A 487 10.50 -45.37 -16.30
CA ASP A 487 10.59 -46.01 -17.58
C ASP A 487 9.39 -45.73 -18.50
N GLU A 488 8.25 -45.41 -17.90
CA GLU A 488 7.02 -45.01 -18.56
C GLU A 488 6.93 -43.49 -18.83
N PHE A 489 7.97 -42.73 -18.51
CA PHE A 489 7.97 -41.28 -18.73
C PHE A 489 7.88 -40.92 -20.21
N LYS A 490 6.96 -40.03 -20.56
CA LYS A 490 6.89 -39.43 -21.88
C LYS A 490 8.09 -38.49 -22.10
N ASP A 491 8.41 -38.19 -23.36
CA ASP A 491 9.59 -37.39 -23.72
C ASP A 491 9.66 -36.02 -23.04
N ASN A 492 8.52 -35.32 -22.93
CA ASN A 492 8.47 -34.06 -22.22
C ASN A 492 8.79 -34.20 -20.74
N VAL A 493 8.41 -35.29 -20.08
CA VAL A 493 8.77 -35.58 -18.70
C VAL A 493 10.25 -35.91 -18.58
N LYS A 494 10.78 -36.77 -19.48
CA LYS A 494 12.22 -37.08 -19.53
C LYS A 494 13.06 -35.81 -19.69
N GLN A 495 12.70 -34.95 -20.64
CA GLN A 495 13.37 -33.66 -20.84
C GLN A 495 13.28 -32.74 -19.63
N SER A 496 12.14 -32.74 -18.94
CA SER A 496 11.97 -31.98 -17.70
C SER A 496 12.84 -32.48 -16.55
N MET A 497 13.04 -33.80 -16.46
CA MET A 497 13.96 -34.40 -15.47
C MET A 497 15.42 -34.04 -15.76
N GLU A 498 15.81 -33.97 -17.05
CA GLU A 498 17.15 -33.49 -17.44
C GLU A 498 17.36 -32.01 -17.07
N VAL A 499 16.32 -31.15 -17.23
CA VAL A 499 16.41 -29.76 -16.75
C VAL A 499 16.62 -29.75 -15.23
N MET A 500 15.89 -30.56 -14.47
CA MET A 500 16.07 -30.61 -13.01
C MET A 500 17.48 -31.09 -12.64
N LYS A 501 17.99 -32.14 -13.29
CA LYS A 501 19.32 -32.68 -13.06
C LYS A 501 20.43 -31.67 -13.35
N LYS A 502 20.28 -30.86 -14.41
CA LYS A 502 21.23 -29.77 -14.76
C LYS A 502 21.40 -28.75 -13.61
N HIS A 503 20.40 -28.61 -12.78
CA HIS A 503 20.37 -27.67 -11.64
C HIS A 503 20.54 -28.37 -10.28
N ASP A 504 21.02 -29.59 -10.23
CA ASP A 504 21.20 -30.41 -9.02
C ASP A 504 19.91 -30.56 -8.18
N ARG A 505 18.77 -30.77 -8.83
CA ARG A 505 17.43 -30.82 -8.24
C ARG A 505 16.70 -32.10 -8.58
#